data_a2a4882f12bef9140e607179eccccf5e
#
_entry.id   a2a4882f12bef9140e607179eccccf5e
#
_cell.length_a   1.000
_cell.length_b   1.000
_cell.length_c   1.000
_cell.angle_alpha   90.00
_cell.angle_beta   90.00
_cell.angle_gamma   90.00
#
_symmetry.space_group_name_H-M   'P 1'
#
loop_
_entity.id
_entity.type
_entity.pdbx_description
1 polymer ?
#
loop_
_entity_poly.entity_id
_entity_poly.type
_entity_poly.pdbx_seq_one_letter_code
_entity_poly.pdbx_strand_id
1 'polypeptide(L)'
;MIQAIFFDFNGVIIDDERLHLRAYREVLQGHSVELTDDDYFKCLGMDDVAFTRAAFERVGRAVDDETTRTIIDREHELHRSIIESEVPFAPGVITFVKEAAREFDLAIVSMAELSEIEHVLAPAKLLQHFTVIVTADPGLNHKPAPDCYRRALELLNNARRDDRRLPLIPTECLVIEDAPPGVRAGKAAGMRALAVTNTVSETLLREAGADVVSASLADWNTDAVRRVFA
;
A
#
# COMPACT_ATOMS: atom_id res chain seq x y z
N MET A 1 -16.37 0.43 -17.09
CA MET A 1 -16.22 -0.93 -16.49
C MET A 1 -14.77 -1.09 -16.08
N ILE A 2 -14.48 -1.60 -14.88
CA ILE A 2 -13.11 -1.82 -14.38
C ILE A 2 -12.38 -2.84 -15.26
N GLN A 3 -11.14 -2.55 -15.59
CA GLN A 3 -10.23 -3.39 -16.36
C GLN A 3 -8.88 -3.61 -15.65
N ALA A 4 -8.52 -2.78 -14.65
CA ALA A 4 -7.31 -2.94 -13.86
C ALA A 4 -7.57 -2.68 -12.37
N ILE A 5 -6.82 -3.38 -11.50
CA ILE A 5 -6.87 -3.21 -10.05
C ILE A 5 -5.47 -2.89 -9.55
N PHE A 6 -5.38 -1.81 -8.77
CA PHE A 6 -4.16 -1.31 -8.15
C PHE A 6 -4.27 -1.54 -6.64
N PHE A 7 -3.42 -2.38 -6.10
CA PHE A 7 -3.40 -2.72 -4.69
C PHE A 7 -2.36 -1.88 -3.95
N ASP A 8 -2.70 -1.32 -2.81
CA ASP A 8 -1.68 -1.07 -1.81
C ASP A 8 -1.17 -2.40 -1.26
N PHE A 9 -0.05 -2.37 -0.54
CA PHE A 9 0.59 -3.58 -0.03
C PHE A 9 0.32 -3.76 1.46
N ASN A 10 0.90 -2.89 2.32
CA ASN A 10 0.70 -2.93 3.77
C ASN A 10 -0.76 -2.55 4.10
N GLY A 11 -1.36 -3.27 5.02
CA GLY A 11 -2.77 -3.12 5.37
C GLY A 11 -3.78 -3.61 4.32
N VAL A 12 -3.37 -3.95 3.08
CA VAL A 12 -4.25 -4.48 2.01
C VAL A 12 -3.89 -5.92 1.64
N ILE A 13 -2.66 -6.18 1.22
CA ILE A 13 -2.19 -7.53 0.89
C ILE A 13 -1.74 -8.25 2.15
N ILE A 14 -1.01 -7.58 3.02
CA ILE A 14 -0.64 -8.07 4.34
C ILE A 14 -1.21 -7.15 5.43
N ASP A 15 -1.61 -7.75 6.55
CA ASP A 15 -2.14 -7.04 7.73
C ASP A 15 -1.00 -6.87 8.75
N ASP A 16 -0.06 -6.01 8.44
CA ASP A 16 1.20 -5.86 9.17
C ASP A 16 1.44 -4.46 9.76
N GLU A 17 0.53 -3.52 9.60
CA GLU A 17 0.67 -2.15 10.12
C GLU A 17 1.00 -2.11 11.62
N ARG A 18 0.41 -3.03 12.40
CA ARG A 18 0.71 -3.16 13.83
C ARG A 18 2.09 -3.76 14.10
N LEU A 19 2.62 -4.53 13.17
CA LEU A 19 3.97 -5.10 13.27
C LEU A 19 5.01 -4.02 12.97
N HIS A 20 4.80 -3.20 11.94
CA HIS A 20 5.61 -2.02 11.66
C HIS A 20 5.62 -1.04 12.84
N LEU A 21 4.45 -0.70 13.38
CA LEU A 21 4.33 0.13 14.58
C LEU A 21 5.17 -0.44 15.74
N ARG A 22 5.11 -1.75 15.97
CA ARG A 22 5.87 -2.41 17.03
C ARG A 22 7.38 -2.32 16.77
N ALA A 23 7.82 -2.60 15.55
CA ALA A 23 9.22 -2.55 15.15
C ALA A 23 9.78 -1.12 15.27
N TYR A 24 9.09 -0.12 14.70
CA TYR A 24 9.47 1.28 14.84
C TYR A 24 9.52 1.75 16.29
N ARG A 25 8.55 1.34 17.11
CA ARG A 25 8.53 1.69 18.55
C ARG A 25 9.77 1.18 19.26
N GLU A 26 10.17 -0.07 19.02
CA GLU A 26 11.37 -0.67 19.62
C GLU A 26 12.64 0.07 19.17
N VAL A 27 12.81 0.35 17.89
CA VAL A 27 13.98 1.03 17.35
C VAL A 27 14.07 2.48 17.84
N LEU A 28 12.98 3.24 17.75
CA LEU A 28 12.93 4.65 18.15
C LEU A 28 13.13 4.82 19.67
N GLN A 29 12.69 3.87 20.48
CA GLN A 29 12.96 3.86 21.92
C GLN A 29 14.47 3.83 22.22
N GLY A 30 15.26 3.10 21.43
CA GLY A 30 16.74 3.10 21.52
C GLY A 30 17.36 4.48 21.27
N HIS A 31 16.65 5.35 20.54
CA HIS A 31 17.05 6.73 20.28
C HIS A 31 16.35 7.76 21.20
N SER A 32 15.68 7.31 22.27
CA SER A 32 14.91 8.16 23.19
C SER A 32 13.81 8.97 22.48
N VAL A 33 13.18 8.36 21.48
CA VAL A 33 11.98 8.88 20.80
C VAL A 33 10.82 7.94 21.13
N GLU A 34 9.82 8.46 21.83
CA GLU A 34 8.60 7.73 22.14
C GLU A 34 7.64 7.80 20.94
N LEU A 35 7.07 6.66 20.55
CA LEU A 35 6.10 6.55 19.46
C LEU A 35 4.76 6.01 19.99
N THR A 36 3.72 6.84 19.98
CA THR A 36 2.37 6.42 20.31
C THR A 36 1.64 5.87 19.08
N ASP A 37 0.53 5.12 19.30
CA ASP A 37 -0.32 4.66 18.20
C ASP A 37 -0.81 5.84 17.36
N ASP A 38 -1.31 6.89 18.02
CA ASP A 38 -1.80 8.11 17.35
C ASP A 38 -0.75 8.78 16.45
N ASP A 39 0.50 8.79 16.89
CA ASP A 39 1.59 9.39 16.12
C ASP A 39 1.91 8.59 14.87
N TYR A 40 1.94 7.27 15.01
CA TYR A 40 2.15 6.35 13.89
C TYR A 40 1.04 6.48 12.85
N PHE A 41 -0.22 6.34 13.28
CA PHE A 41 -1.37 6.39 12.36
C PHE A 41 -1.59 7.75 11.69
N LYS A 42 -1.05 8.85 12.23
CA LYS A 42 -1.03 10.16 11.56
C LYS A 42 -0.02 10.23 10.40
N CYS A 43 0.97 9.35 10.40
CA CYS A 43 2.04 9.31 9.39
C CYS A 43 1.78 8.29 8.27
N LEU A 44 0.62 7.63 8.26
CA LEU A 44 0.27 6.69 7.19
C LEU A 44 0.41 7.31 5.80
N GLY A 45 0.99 6.56 4.87
CA GLY A 45 1.25 7.00 3.50
C GLY A 45 2.56 7.77 3.31
N MET A 46 3.32 8.03 4.38
CA MET A 46 4.70 8.49 4.29
C MET A 46 5.62 7.32 3.92
N ASP A 47 6.76 7.61 3.32
CA ASP A 47 7.86 6.66 3.27
C ASP A 47 8.62 6.63 4.60
N ASP A 48 9.49 5.65 4.77
CA ASP A 48 10.26 5.43 6.00
C ASP A 48 11.16 6.62 6.37
N VAL A 49 11.72 7.31 5.37
CA VAL A 49 12.57 8.49 5.59
C VAL A 49 11.73 9.64 6.13
N ALA A 50 10.60 9.92 5.49
CA ALA A 50 9.67 10.98 5.93
C ALA A 50 9.08 10.66 7.29
N PHE A 51 8.70 9.41 7.55
CA PHE A 51 8.20 8.93 8.84
C PHE A 51 9.24 9.11 9.95
N THR A 52 10.47 8.64 9.74
CA THR A 52 11.56 8.74 10.74
C THR A 52 11.85 10.19 11.09
N ARG A 53 11.95 11.07 10.08
CA ARG A 53 12.16 12.50 10.31
C ARG A 53 11.01 13.15 11.08
N ALA A 54 9.76 12.84 10.72
CA ALA A 54 8.59 13.34 11.43
C ALA A 54 8.55 12.88 12.90
N ALA A 55 8.96 11.64 13.19
CA ALA A 55 9.04 11.13 14.55
C ALA A 55 10.06 11.92 15.41
N PHE A 56 11.22 12.28 14.86
CA PHE A 56 12.22 13.10 15.55
C PHE A 56 11.77 14.57 15.70
N GLU A 57 11.21 15.15 14.65
CA GLU A 57 10.70 16.53 14.66
C GLU A 57 9.65 16.75 15.76
N ARG A 58 8.76 15.78 15.96
CA ARG A 58 7.74 15.80 17.00
C ARG A 58 8.31 15.97 18.41
N VAL A 59 9.49 15.43 18.68
CA VAL A 59 10.20 15.58 19.97
C VAL A 59 11.18 16.76 19.96
N GLY A 60 11.11 17.64 18.95
CA GLY A 60 11.94 18.85 18.83
C GLY A 60 13.39 18.55 18.44
N ARG A 61 13.67 17.42 17.81
CA ARG A 61 15.01 16.98 17.41
C ARG A 61 15.11 16.87 15.88
N ALA A 62 16.29 17.15 15.35
CA ALA A 62 16.64 16.79 13.99
C ALA A 62 17.34 15.42 13.98
N VAL A 63 17.22 14.68 12.89
CA VAL A 63 17.93 13.43 12.63
C VAL A 63 18.72 13.57 11.32
N ASP A 64 19.95 13.10 11.30
CA ASP A 64 20.79 13.07 10.11
C ASP A 64 20.47 11.85 9.22
N ASP A 65 21.01 11.86 8.00
CA ASP A 65 20.73 10.82 7.01
C ASP A 65 21.31 9.46 7.40
N GLU A 66 22.42 9.42 8.12
CA GLU A 66 23.07 8.16 8.56
C GLU A 66 22.22 7.49 9.65
N THR A 67 21.81 8.27 10.65
CA THR A 67 20.93 7.78 11.72
C THR A 67 19.56 7.37 11.16
N THR A 68 19.00 8.15 10.22
CA THR A 68 17.72 7.81 9.55
C THR A 68 17.82 6.44 8.88
N ARG A 69 18.88 6.21 8.10
CA ARG A 69 19.11 4.94 7.42
C ARG A 69 19.26 3.78 8.40
N THR A 70 20.04 3.97 9.47
CA THR A 70 20.24 2.96 10.51
C THR A 70 18.92 2.55 11.18
N ILE A 71 18.02 3.51 11.43
CA ILE A 71 16.71 3.26 12.03
C ILE A 71 15.86 2.41 11.07
N ILE A 72 15.80 2.79 9.80
CA ILE A 72 15.05 2.08 8.76
C ILE A 72 15.57 0.66 8.59
N ASP A 73 16.88 0.49 8.42
CA ASP A 73 17.50 -0.84 8.27
C ASP A 73 17.17 -1.75 9.47
N ARG A 74 17.23 -1.20 10.68
CA ARG A 74 16.93 -1.97 11.89
C ARG A 74 15.45 -2.30 12.03
N GLU A 75 14.56 -1.39 11.64
CA GLU A 75 13.12 -1.64 11.60
C GLU A 75 12.80 -2.77 10.61
N HIS A 76 13.34 -2.71 9.39
CA HIS A 76 13.15 -3.75 8.37
C HIS A 76 13.66 -5.11 8.84
N GLU A 77 14.80 -5.18 9.54
CA GLU A 77 15.32 -6.42 10.14
C GLU A 77 14.33 -7.00 11.17
N LEU A 78 13.82 -6.15 12.07
CA LEU A 78 12.87 -6.57 13.09
C LEU A 78 11.54 -7.00 12.49
N HIS A 79 10.98 -6.20 11.60
CA HIS A 79 9.73 -6.53 10.90
C HIS A 79 9.87 -7.86 10.16
N ARG A 80 10.94 -8.04 9.37
CA ARG A 80 11.22 -9.29 8.67
C ARG A 80 11.29 -10.49 9.63
N SER A 81 12.00 -10.35 10.76
CA SER A 81 12.12 -11.44 11.75
C SER A 81 10.77 -11.84 12.36
N ILE A 82 9.83 -10.88 12.47
CA ILE A 82 8.48 -11.14 12.99
C ILE A 82 7.65 -11.92 11.95
N ILE A 83 7.71 -11.54 10.67
CA ILE A 83 6.89 -12.15 9.61
C ILE A 83 7.50 -13.43 9.03
N GLU A 84 8.78 -13.74 9.28
CA GLU A 84 9.43 -14.97 8.78
C GLU A 84 8.74 -16.27 9.22
N SER A 85 8.09 -16.26 10.39
CA SER A 85 7.38 -17.43 10.90
C SER A 85 6.01 -17.65 10.25
N GLU A 86 5.31 -16.58 9.94
CA GLU A 86 3.99 -16.60 9.30
C GLU A 86 3.69 -15.22 8.70
N VAL A 87 3.55 -15.17 7.37
CA VAL A 87 3.19 -13.93 6.68
C VAL A 87 1.73 -13.62 6.98
N PRO A 88 1.41 -12.45 7.54
CA PRO A 88 0.05 -12.08 7.92
C PRO A 88 -0.77 -11.62 6.71
N PHE A 89 -1.04 -12.50 5.75
CA PHE A 89 -1.89 -12.16 4.62
C PHE A 89 -3.27 -11.70 5.09
N ALA A 90 -3.74 -10.58 4.54
CA ALA A 90 -5.08 -10.08 4.82
C ALA A 90 -6.14 -11.12 4.42
N PRO A 91 -7.24 -11.27 5.19
CA PRO A 91 -8.26 -12.28 4.92
C PRO A 91 -8.80 -12.20 3.49
N GLY A 92 -8.78 -13.32 2.78
CA GLY A 92 -9.31 -13.45 1.41
C GLY A 92 -8.40 -12.96 0.29
N VAL A 93 -7.31 -12.23 0.59
CA VAL A 93 -6.47 -11.59 -0.44
C VAL A 93 -5.86 -12.58 -1.42
N ILE A 94 -5.36 -13.72 -0.96
CA ILE A 94 -4.73 -14.74 -1.82
C ILE A 94 -5.71 -15.25 -2.87
N THR A 95 -6.95 -15.54 -2.46
CA THR A 95 -8.01 -16.01 -3.35
C THR A 95 -8.40 -14.90 -4.31
N PHE A 96 -8.65 -13.69 -3.78
CA PHE A 96 -9.06 -12.55 -4.58
C PHE A 96 -8.02 -12.18 -5.66
N VAL A 97 -6.72 -12.11 -5.32
CA VAL A 97 -5.65 -11.81 -6.29
C VAL A 97 -5.60 -12.86 -7.40
N LYS A 98 -5.68 -14.17 -7.06
CA LYS A 98 -5.64 -15.24 -8.04
C LYS A 98 -6.85 -15.24 -8.99
N GLU A 99 -8.03 -14.89 -8.50
CA GLU A 99 -9.23 -14.75 -9.32
C GLU A 99 -9.17 -13.47 -10.17
N ALA A 100 -8.81 -12.35 -9.55
CA ALA A 100 -8.71 -11.06 -10.21
C ALA A 100 -7.69 -11.06 -11.37
N ALA A 101 -6.56 -11.73 -11.21
CA ALA A 101 -5.52 -11.86 -12.24
C ALA A 101 -5.97 -12.55 -13.54
N ARG A 102 -7.10 -13.26 -13.50
CA ARG A 102 -7.67 -13.90 -14.70
C ARG A 102 -8.51 -12.93 -15.55
N GLU A 103 -8.92 -11.82 -14.96
CA GLU A 103 -9.94 -10.94 -15.54
C GLU A 103 -9.51 -9.47 -15.63
N PHE A 104 -8.54 -9.07 -14.81
CA PHE A 104 -8.04 -7.71 -14.70
C PHE A 104 -6.52 -7.68 -14.79
N ASP A 105 -5.97 -6.58 -15.27
CA ASP A 105 -4.55 -6.30 -15.10
C ASP A 105 -4.32 -5.86 -13.66
N LEU A 106 -3.30 -6.41 -12.99
CA LEU A 106 -3.02 -6.12 -11.59
C LEU A 106 -1.71 -5.33 -11.44
N ALA A 107 -1.72 -4.36 -10.53
CA ALA A 107 -0.55 -3.61 -10.13
C ALA A 107 -0.48 -3.48 -8.60
N ILE A 108 0.74 -3.35 -8.07
CA ILE A 108 0.99 -2.92 -6.69
C ILE A 108 1.46 -1.47 -6.72
N VAL A 109 0.95 -0.66 -5.80
CA VAL A 109 1.34 0.73 -5.60
C VAL A 109 1.51 1.01 -4.11
N SER A 110 2.73 0.89 -3.63
CA SER A 110 3.06 0.96 -2.19
C SER A 110 4.21 1.91 -1.90
N MET A 111 4.34 2.30 -0.63
CA MET A 111 5.51 2.99 -0.11
C MET A 111 6.56 2.03 0.47
N ALA A 112 6.26 0.73 0.54
CA ALA A 112 7.19 -0.33 0.92
C ALA A 112 8.32 -0.48 -0.10
N GLU A 113 9.44 -1.05 0.31
CA GLU A 113 10.53 -1.40 -0.59
C GLU A 113 10.20 -2.62 -1.47
N LEU A 114 10.75 -2.64 -2.68
CA LEU A 114 10.55 -3.76 -3.61
C LEU A 114 10.99 -5.10 -3.00
N SER A 115 12.10 -5.10 -2.27
CA SER A 115 12.65 -6.28 -1.61
C SER A 115 11.70 -6.91 -0.59
N GLU A 116 10.94 -6.09 0.11
CA GLU A 116 9.91 -6.52 1.07
C GLU A 116 8.72 -7.16 0.35
N ILE A 117 8.21 -6.50 -0.68
CA ILE A 117 7.12 -7.01 -1.51
C ILE A 117 7.49 -8.37 -2.12
N GLU A 118 8.70 -8.48 -2.68
CA GLU A 118 9.19 -9.73 -3.27
C GLU A 118 9.35 -10.85 -2.22
N HIS A 119 9.89 -10.51 -1.04
CA HIS A 119 10.07 -11.45 0.07
C HIS A 119 8.74 -12.10 0.50
N VAL A 120 7.68 -11.33 0.53
CA VAL A 120 6.33 -11.79 0.92
C VAL A 120 5.63 -12.54 -0.22
N LEU A 121 5.64 -11.99 -1.43
CA LEU A 121 4.79 -12.49 -2.52
C LEU A 121 5.39 -13.65 -3.29
N ALA A 122 6.72 -13.76 -3.40
CA ALA A 122 7.36 -14.81 -4.19
C ALA A 122 7.12 -16.20 -3.61
N PRO A 123 7.28 -16.47 -2.29
CA PRO A 123 6.98 -17.76 -1.69
C PRO A 123 5.50 -18.17 -1.84
N ALA A 124 4.60 -17.18 -1.76
CA ALA A 124 3.16 -17.40 -1.93
C ALA A 124 2.72 -17.59 -3.38
N LYS A 125 3.65 -17.45 -4.34
CA LYS A 125 3.38 -17.49 -5.78
C LYS A 125 2.31 -16.46 -6.19
N LEU A 126 2.38 -15.26 -5.62
CA LEU A 126 1.49 -14.14 -5.96
C LEU A 126 2.18 -13.11 -6.84
N LEU A 127 3.51 -12.96 -6.75
CA LEU A 127 4.27 -11.94 -7.45
C LEU A 127 4.02 -11.93 -8.97
N GLN A 128 3.92 -13.11 -9.58
CA GLN A 128 3.70 -13.25 -11.02
C GLN A 128 2.33 -12.78 -11.52
N HIS A 129 1.40 -12.46 -10.62
CA HIS A 129 0.08 -11.95 -10.99
C HIS A 129 0.06 -10.43 -11.19
N PHE A 130 1.12 -9.74 -10.77
CA PHE A 130 1.22 -8.29 -10.89
C PHE A 130 2.10 -7.90 -12.08
N THR A 131 1.51 -7.18 -13.04
CA THR A 131 2.21 -6.70 -14.23
C THR A 131 3.14 -5.54 -13.89
N VAL A 132 2.78 -4.72 -12.90
CA VAL A 132 3.51 -3.52 -12.49
C VAL A 132 3.60 -3.47 -10.96
N ILE A 133 4.77 -3.10 -10.46
CA ILE A 133 4.99 -2.77 -9.05
C ILE A 133 5.62 -1.39 -9.02
N VAL A 134 4.98 -0.45 -8.32
CA VAL A 134 5.50 0.89 -8.02
C VAL A 134 5.73 0.97 -6.53
N THR A 135 6.95 1.27 -6.15
CA THR A 135 7.40 1.44 -4.76
C THR A 135 7.74 2.91 -4.50
N ALA A 136 8.19 3.23 -3.29
CA ALA A 136 8.70 4.56 -2.98
C ALA A 136 9.81 4.95 -3.96
N ASP A 137 9.65 6.09 -4.64
CA ASP A 137 10.59 6.66 -5.59
C ASP A 137 10.84 8.13 -5.19
N PRO A 138 12.11 8.52 -4.95
CA PRO A 138 12.44 9.91 -4.60
C PRO A 138 11.99 10.95 -5.63
N GLY A 139 11.69 10.54 -6.87
CA GLY A 139 11.17 11.39 -7.94
C GLY A 139 9.66 11.59 -7.93
N LEU A 140 8.92 10.88 -7.06
CA LEU A 140 7.46 10.96 -6.95
C LEU A 140 7.04 11.59 -5.61
N ASN A 141 5.96 12.37 -5.64
CA ASN A 141 5.34 12.81 -4.40
C ASN A 141 4.60 11.63 -3.76
N HIS A 142 4.73 11.49 -2.42
CA HIS A 142 4.07 10.43 -1.66
C HIS A 142 2.55 10.62 -1.59
N LYS A 143 1.83 9.55 -1.26
CA LYS A 143 0.41 9.62 -0.90
C LYS A 143 0.21 10.70 0.19
N PRO A 144 -0.74 11.61 0.05
CA PRO A 144 -1.94 11.58 -0.79
C PRO A 144 -1.79 12.16 -2.20
N ALA A 145 -0.57 12.50 -2.68
CA ALA A 145 -0.40 12.91 -4.06
C ALA A 145 -0.68 11.74 -5.02
N PRO A 146 -1.23 12.02 -6.24
CA PRO A 146 -1.63 10.96 -7.16
C PRO A 146 -0.49 10.34 -7.97
N ASP A 147 0.74 10.78 -7.75
CA ASP A 147 1.88 10.52 -8.64
C ASP A 147 2.16 9.02 -8.78
N CYS A 148 2.18 8.28 -7.67
CA CYS A 148 2.42 6.84 -7.68
C CYS A 148 1.36 6.07 -8.49
N TYR A 149 0.07 6.40 -8.36
CA TYR A 149 -1.00 5.77 -9.12
C TYR A 149 -0.98 6.16 -10.60
N ARG A 150 -0.68 7.42 -10.93
CA ARG A 150 -0.48 7.87 -12.31
C ARG A 150 0.70 7.16 -12.96
N ARG A 151 1.81 7.01 -12.22
CA ARG A 151 2.99 6.27 -12.69
C ARG A 151 2.67 4.81 -12.95
N ALA A 152 1.94 4.15 -12.04
CA ALA A 152 1.52 2.77 -12.22
C ALA A 152 0.62 2.58 -13.44
N LEU A 153 -0.34 3.51 -13.67
CA LEU A 153 -1.18 3.50 -14.86
C LEU A 153 -0.38 3.69 -16.15
N GLU A 154 0.61 4.60 -16.15
CA GLU A 154 1.51 4.80 -17.29
C GLU A 154 2.28 3.51 -17.63
N LEU A 155 2.89 2.88 -16.62
CA LEU A 155 3.65 1.64 -16.79
C LEU A 155 2.74 0.50 -17.29
N LEU A 156 1.55 0.38 -16.72
CA LEU A 156 0.59 -0.63 -17.15
C LEU A 156 0.12 -0.39 -18.59
N ASN A 157 -0.09 0.86 -18.97
CA ASN A 157 -0.44 1.23 -20.35
C ASN A 157 0.71 0.96 -21.34
N ASN A 158 1.96 1.07 -20.91
CA ASN A 158 3.10 0.68 -21.74
C ASN A 158 3.11 -0.84 -21.97
N ALA A 159 2.94 -1.66 -20.92
CA ALA A 159 2.81 -3.12 -21.03
C ALA A 159 1.65 -3.53 -21.95
N ARG A 160 0.47 -2.88 -21.79
CA ARG A 160 -0.70 -3.13 -22.66
C ARG A 160 -0.42 -2.80 -24.13
N ARG A 161 0.33 -1.73 -24.40
CA ARG A 161 0.72 -1.34 -25.77
C ARG A 161 1.62 -2.40 -26.40
N ASP A 162 2.57 -2.95 -25.64
CA ASP A 162 3.44 -4.02 -26.10
C ASP A 162 2.63 -5.27 -26.47
N ASP A 163 1.56 -5.53 -25.72
CA ASP A 163 0.57 -6.59 -25.97
C ASP A 163 -0.48 -6.21 -27.04
N ARG A 164 -0.37 -5.03 -27.68
CA ARG A 164 -1.32 -4.51 -28.67
C ARG A 164 -2.75 -4.33 -28.13
N ARG A 165 -2.89 -4.07 -26.83
CA ARG A 165 -4.16 -3.75 -26.16
C ARG A 165 -4.36 -2.24 -26.07
N LEU A 166 -5.62 -1.81 -25.98
CA LEU A 166 -5.93 -0.39 -25.82
C LEU A 166 -5.47 0.12 -24.44
N PRO A 167 -5.00 1.38 -24.34
CA PRO A 167 -4.65 1.97 -23.07
C PRO A 167 -5.89 2.15 -22.19
N LEU A 168 -5.69 2.03 -20.89
CA LEU A 168 -6.69 2.30 -19.85
C LEU A 168 -6.80 3.80 -19.60
N ILE A 169 -8.02 4.23 -19.23
CA ILE A 169 -8.25 5.54 -18.62
C ILE A 169 -8.46 5.38 -17.11
N PRO A 170 -8.24 6.43 -16.30
CA PRO A 170 -8.33 6.32 -14.84
C PRO A 170 -9.65 5.73 -14.33
N THR A 171 -10.77 6.04 -14.96
CA THR A 171 -12.10 5.53 -14.55
C THR A 171 -12.31 4.02 -14.79
N GLU A 172 -11.41 3.37 -15.51
CA GLU A 172 -11.38 1.92 -15.71
C GLU A 172 -10.47 1.21 -14.70
N CYS A 173 -9.89 1.97 -13.76
CA CYS A 173 -8.97 1.50 -12.74
C CYS A 173 -9.62 1.58 -11.35
N LEU A 174 -9.46 0.50 -10.58
CA LEU A 174 -9.89 0.39 -9.19
C LEU A 174 -8.65 0.37 -8.29
N VAL A 175 -8.60 1.26 -7.32
CA VAL A 175 -7.62 1.25 -6.24
C VAL A 175 -8.20 0.49 -5.06
N ILE A 176 -7.43 -0.39 -4.45
CA ILE A 176 -7.76 -1.06 -3.18
C ILE A 176 -6.78 -0.55 -2.12
N GLU A 177 -7.32 0.03 -1.05
CA GLU A 177 -6.58 0.78 -0.03
C GLU A 177 -7.18 0.55 1.36
N ASP A 178 -6.40 0.83 2.39
CA ASP A 178 -6.80 0.70 3.79
C ASP A 178 -6.64 2.02 4.58
N ALA A 179 -6.00 3.02 3.97
CA ALA A 179 -5.62 4.26 4.63
C ALA A 179 -6.09 5.52 3.88
N PRO A 180 -6.48 6.60 4.59
CA PRO A 180 -6.97 7.84 3.99
C PRO A 180 -6.03 8.48 2.96
N PRO A 181 -4.69 8.52 3.16
CA PRO A 181 -3.80 9.10 2.15
C PRO A 181 -3.84 8.36 0.82
N GLY A 182 -3.87 7.03 0.84
CA GLY A 182 -3.91 6.24 -0.36
C GLY A 182 -5.25 6.33 -1.09
N VAL A 183 -6.37 6.31 -0.36
CA VAL A 183 -7.70 6.58 -0.94
C VAL A 183 -7.71 7.93 -1.66
N ARG A 184 -7.19 8.99 -1.00
CA ARG A 184 -7.11 10.34 -1.60
C ARG A 184 -6.23 10.35 -2.85
N ALA A 185 -5.09 9.66 -2.82
CA ALA A 185 -4.18 9.56 -3.97
C ALA A 185 -4.85 8.89 -5.17
N GLY A 186 -5.52 7.75 -4.97
CA GLY A 186 -6.28 7.05 -6.00
C GLY A 186 -7.41 7.93 -6.58
N LYS A 187 -8.17 8.60 -5.72
CA LYS A 187 -9.23 9.53 -6.15
C LYS A 187 -8.68 10.75 -6.91
N ALA A 188 -7.54 11.31 -6.47
CA ALA A 188 -6.87 12.41 -7.16
C ALA A 188 -6.25 11.98 -8.51
N ALA A 189 -5.94 10.69 -8.68
CA ALA A 189 -5.57 10.11 -9.95
C ALA A 189 -6.78 9.89 -10.90
N GLY A 190 -8.01 10.09 -10.42
CA GLY A 190 -9.26 9.90 -11.19
C GLY A 190 -9.76 8.47 -11.19
N MET A 191 -9.25 7.61 -10.31
CA MET A 191 -9.61 6.20 -10.22
C MET A 191 -10.79 5.96 -9.28
N ARG A 192 -11.41 4.77 -9.36
CA ARG A 192 -12.35 4.27 -8.35
C ARG A 192 -11.57 3.77 -7.13
N ALA A 193 -12.21 3.79 -5.95
CA ALA A 193 -11.58 3.33 -4.72
C ALA A 193 -12.50 2.40 -3.92
N LEU A 194 -12.04 1.17 -3.71
CA LEU A 194 -12.52 0.24 -2.70
C LEU A 194 -11.57 0.32 -1.51
N ALA A 195 -12.09 0.64 -0.33
CA ALA A 195 -11.27 0.65 0.87
C ALA A 195 -11.63 -0.52 1.79
N VAL A 196 -10.62 -1.05 2.50
CA VAL A 196 -10.77 -2.11 3.52
C VAL A 196 -10.44 -1.56 4.90
N THR A 197 -11.19 -1.98 5.94
CA THR A 197 -11.05 -1.43 7.29
C THR A 197 -9.99 -2.17 8.13
N ASN A 198 -8.90 -2.60 7.51
CA ASN A 198 -7.84 -3.31 8.23
C ASN A 198 -7.07 -2.38 9.18
N THR A 199 -6.78 -1.16 8.74
CA THR A 199 -5.91 -0.21 9.45
C THR A 199 -6.69 0.88 10.18
N VAL A 200 -7.70 1.46 9.52
CA VAL A 200 -8.48 2.56 10.10
C VAL A 200 -9.99 2.32 9.98
N SER A 201 -10.78 3.14 10.68
CA SER A 201 -12.25 3.01 10.69
C SER A 201 -12.87 3.36 9.34
N GLU A 202 -14.04 2.76 9.08
CA GLU A 202 -14.87 3.05 7.90
C GLU A 202 -15.14 4.55 7.71
N THR A 203 -15.38 5.28 8.79
CA THR A 203 -15.65 6.72 8.76
C THR A 203 -14.52 7.48 8.09
N LEU A 204 -13.27 7.24 8.48
CA LEU A 204 -12.09 7.90 7.92
C LEU A 204 -11.87 7.59 6.44
N LEU A 205 -12.15 6.36 6.04
CA LEU A 205 -12.04 5.93 4.64
C LEU A 205 -13.11 6.59 3.75
N ARG A 206 -14.34 6.69 4.25
CA ARG A 206 -15.43 7.41 3.56
C ARG A 206 -15.14 8.91 3.45
N GLU A 207 -14.65 9.54 4.50
CA GLU A 207 -14.23 10.95 4.49
C GLU A 207 -13.05 11.20 3.53
N ALA A 208 -12.19 10.20 3.31
CA ALA A 208 -11.13 10.25 2.31
C ALA A 208 -11.64 10.15 0.86
N GLY A 209 -12.91 9.75 0.65
CA GLY A 209 -13.55 9.68 -0.65
C GLY A 209 -13.62 8.27 -1.25
N ALA A 210 -13.49 7.21 -0.45
CA ALA A 210 -13.70 5.83 -0.93
C ALA A 210 -15.10 5.69 -1.53
N ASP A 211 -15.18 5.12 -2.74
CA ASP A 211 -16.48 4.85 -3.38
C ASP A 211 -17.24 3.74 -2.64
N VAL A 212 -16.50 2.74 -2.14
CA VAL A 212 -17.00 1.64 -1.33
C VAL A 212 -16.02 1.36 -0.19
N VAL A 213 -16.55 1.00 0.99
CA VAL A 213 -15.77 0.52 2.12
C VAL A 213 -16.27 -0.87 2.49
N SER A 214 -15.37 -1.81 2.70
CA SER A 214 -15.63 -3.19 3.09
C SER A 214 -14.81 -3.57 4.32
N ALA A 215 -15.28 -4.55 5.08
CA ALA A 215 -14.52 -5.06 6.21
C ALA A 215 -13.31 -5.89 5.76
N SER A 216 -13.40 -6.57 4.60
CA SER A 216 -12.36 -7.48 4.13
C SER A 216 -12.49 -7.75 2.63
N LEU A 217 -11.37 -8.13 1.99
CA LEU A 217 -11.38 -8.68 0.63
C LEU A 217 -11.98 -10.10 0.57
N ALA A 218 -12.15 -10.78 1.70
CA ALA A 218 -12.84 -12.07 1.75
C ALA A 218 -14.31 -11.97 1.30
N ASP A 219 -14.91 -10.78 1.38
CA ASP A 219 -16.29 -10.53 0.95
C ASP A 219 -16.41 -10.22 -0.55
N TRP A 220 -15.28 -10.18 -1.27
CA TRP A 220 -15.20 -9.74 -2.66
C TRP A 220 -14.78 -10.87 -3.60
N ASN A 221 -15.32 -10.80 -4.82
CA ASN A 221 -14.92 -11.57 -5.98
C ASN A 221 -14.97 -10.68 -7.24
N THR A 222 -14.53 -11.18 -8.37
CA THR A 222 -14.50 -10.44 -9.64
C THR A 222 -15.89 -9.97 -10.11
N ASP A 223 -16.94 -10.78 -9.88
CA ASP A 223 -18.31 -10.41 -10.20
C ASP A 223 -18.82 -9.24 -9.34
N ALA A 224 -18.46 -9.22 -8.06
CA ALA A 224 -18.79 -8.12 -7.17
C ALA A 224 -18.12 -6.82 -7.64
N VAL A 225 -16.85 -6.86 -8.01
CA VAL A 225 -16.14 -5.70 -8.58
C VAL A 225 -16.86 -5.16 -9.81
N ARG A 226 -17.18 -6.04 -10.76
CA ARG A 226 -17.89 -5.63 -11.99
C ARG A 226 -19.25 -5.05 -11.73
N ARG A 227 -20.00 -5.60 -10.80
CA ARG A 227 -21.36 -5.16 -10.47
C ARG A 227 -21.40 -3.83 -9.74
N VAL A 228 -20.48 -3.64 -8.81
CA VAL A 228 -20.44 -2.46 -7.93
C VAL A 228 -19.82 -1.25 -8.63
N PHE A 229 -18.81 -1.48 -9.48
CA PHE A 229 -18.06 -0.44 -10.19
C PHE A 229 -18.36 -0.40 -11.70
N ALA A 230 -19.54 -0.82 -12.09
CA ALA A 230 -20.01 -0.79 -13.49
C ALA A 230 -20.05 0.62 -14.09
#